data_cc56759cba11353a545a4157a6add2e2
#
_entry.id   cc56759cba11353a545a4157a6add2e2
#
_cell.length_a   1.000
_cell.length_b   1.000
_cell.length_c   1.000
_cell.angle_alpha   90.00
_cell.angle_beta   90.00
_cell.angle_gamma   90.00
#
_symmetry.space_group_name_H-M   'P 1'
#
loop_
_entity.id
_entity.type
_entity.pdbx_description
1 polymer ?
#
loop_
_entity_poly.entity_id
_entity_poly.type
_entity_poly.pdbx_seq_one_letter_code
_entity_poly.pdbx_strand_id
1 'polypeptide(L)'
;MFGLFKRGGNASSLKALAGHGTVLTGQMELPCRLKAASDSRLDVALERGSGLSGSMIVVDHTRGLALDVRVAHAKGSDVTFDIVRSHDLRGLVPARLGRARDLYNRR
;
A
#
# COMPACT_ATOMS: atom_id res chain seq x y z
N MET A 1 -2.49 -11.39 -31.68
CA MET A 1 -2.61 -11.28 -30.99
C MET A 1 -2.79 -11.29 -30.27
N PHE A 2 -2.51 -11.38 -30.32
CA PHE A 2 -2.66 -11.34 -29.39
C PHE A 2 -2.56 -11.16 -28.54
N GLY A 3 -2.31 -11.17 -28.58
CA GLY A 3 -2.10 -10.98 -27.49
C GLY A 3 -1.94 -10.59 -26.93
N LEU A 4 -1.70 -10.67 -27.30
CA LEU A 4 -1.56 -10.24 -26.61
C LEU A 4 -1.68 -9.68 -25.98
N PHE A 5 -1.60 -9.72 -26.08
CA PHE A 5 -1.70 -9.16 -25.24
C PHE A 5 -1.66 -8.96 -24.41
N LYS A 6 -1.53 -9.05 -24.50
CA LYS A 6 -1.49 -8.87 -23.56
C LYS A 6 -1.29 -8.49 -22.83
N ARG A 7 -1.04 -8.35 -23.08
CA ARG A 7 -0.74 -8.01 -22.17
C ARG A 7 -0.97 -7.57 -21.31
N GLY A 8 -0.84 -7.41 -21.52
CA GLY A 8 -0.83 -6.97 -20.55
C GLY A 8 -1.34 -6.94 -19.72
N GLY A 9 -1.41 -6.90 -19.74
CA GLY A 9 -1.57 -6.84 -18.91
C GLY A 9 -1.89 -7.10 -18.17
N ASN A 10 -1.65 -7.31 -18.11
CA ASN A 10 -1.67 -7.48 -17.34
C ASN A 10 -1.58 -7.45 -16.57
N ALA A 11 -1.41 -7.51 -17.74
CA ALA A 11 -0.86 -7.23 -16.88
C ALA A 11 -0.79 -6.96 -15.66
N SER A 12 -0.25 -6.44 -15.55
CA SER A 12 -0.30 -5.98 -14.21
C SER A 12 -1.55 -6.39 -13.50
N SER A 13 -1.78 -7.61 -13.48
CA SER A 13 -2.89 -8.12 -12.74
C SER A 13 -2.67 -7.88 -11.27
N LEU A 14 -3.65 -7.26 -10.67
CA LEU A 14 -3.72 -7.17 -9.23
C LEU A 14 -3.88 -8.57 -8.67
N LYS A 15 -3.04 -8.91 -7.71
CA LYS A 15 -3.17 -10.17 -6.99
C LYS A 15 -3.90 -9.93 -5.71
N ALA A 16 -4.88 -10.77 -5.40
CA ALA A 16 -5.60 -10.68 -4.15
C ALA A 16 -4.66 -10.88 -2.98
N LEU A 17 -4.84 -10.09 -1.95
CA LEU A 17 -4.07 -10.18 -0.71
C LEU A 17 -5.01 -10.43 0.44
N ALA A 18 -4.49 -11.11 1.47
CA ALA A 18 -5.22 -11.33 2.71
C ALA A 18 -4.32 -10.90 3.86
N GLY A 19 -3.98 -9.62 3.90
CA GLY A 19 -3.03 -9.11 4.86
C GLY A 19 -3.52 -7.87 5.55
N HIS A 20 -2.75 -7.46 6.54
CA HIS A 20 -3.00 -6.25 7.30
C HIS A 20 -1.94 -5.22 7.02
N GLY A 21 -2.35 -3.97 7.04
CA GLY A 21 -1.45 -2.86 6.87
C GLY A 21 -1.86 -1.67 7.71
N THR A 22 -1.06 -0.64 7.64
CA THR A 22 -1.35 0.63 8.30
C THR A 22 -1.01 1.75 7.35
N VAL A 23 -1.96 2.65 7.16
CA VAL A 23 -1.72 3.86 6.39
C VAL A 23 -1.17 4.91 7.34
N LEU A 24 0.02 5.43 7.05
CA LEU A 24 0.64 6.47 7.84
C LEU A 24 0.45 7.80 7.14
N THR A 25 -0.30 8.68 7.77
CA THR A 25 -0.37 10.08 7.36
C THR A 25 0.56 10.90 8.25
N GLY A 26 0.58 12.21 8.10
CA GLY A 26 1.45 13.05 8.90
C GLY A 26 1.35 12.80 10.39
N GLN A 27 0.15 12.54 10.90
CA GLN A 27 -0.06 12.39 12.34
C GLN A 27 -0.86 11.17 12.73
N MET A 28 -1.39 10.42 11.78
CA MET A 28 -2.30 9.32 12.06
C MET A 28 -1.74 7.98 11.61
N GLU A 29 -2.19 6.95 12.28
CA GLU A 29 -1.95 5.56 11.91
C GLU A 29 -3.32 4.94 11.70
N LEU A 30 -3.63 4.61 10.45
CA LEU A 30 -4.96 4.11 10.09
C LEU A 30 -4.83 2.63 9.74
N PRO A 31 -5.35 1.74 10.59
CA PRO A 31 -5.34 0.31 10.23
C PRO A 31 -6.13 0.07 8.96
N CYS A 32 -5.63 -0.83 8.14
CA CYS A 32 -6.32 -1.19 6.91
C CYS A 32 -6.14 -2.66 6.61
N ARG A 33 -7.03 -3.17 5.77
CA ARG A 33 -6.89 -4.50 5.22
C ARG A 33 -6.40 -4.36 3.78
N LEU A 34 -5.37 -5.10 3.45
CA LEU A 34 -4.82 -5.11 2.11
C LEU A 34 -5.67 -6.06 1.26
N LYS A 35 -6.23 -5.56 0.18
CA LYS A 35 -7.16 -6.33 -0.64
C LYS A 35 -6.50 -6.90 -1.87
N ALA A 36 -5.68 -6.11 -2.55
CA ALA A 36 -5.02 -6.54 -3.77
C ALA A 36 -3.83 -5.63 -4.05
N ALA A 37 -2.83 -6.16 -4.71
CA ALA A 37 -1.64 -5.38 -5.07
C ALA A 37 -1.04 -5.87 -6.38
N SER A 38 -0.38 -4.95 -7.07
CA SER A 38 0.53 -5.22 -8.17
C SER A 38 1.81 -4.42 -7.91
N ASP A 39 2.71 -4.39 -8.88
CA ASP A 39 3.95 -3.61 -8.74
C ASP A 39 3.67 -2.11 -8.64
N SER A 40 2.55 -1.64 -9.19
CA SER A 40 2.27 -0.21 -9.29
C SER A 40 0.99 0.21 -8.60
N ARG A 41 0.26 -0.71 -7.99
CA ARG A 41 -1.06 -0.40 -7.48
C ARG A 41 -1.35 -1.19 -6.22
N LEU A 42 -2.10 -0.57 -5.29
CA LEU A 42 -2.49 -1.21 -4.04
C LEU A 42 -3.94 -0.82 -3.72
N ASP A 43 -4.78 -1.83 -3.51
CA ASP A 43 -6.16 -1.62 -3.06
C ASP A 43 -6.26 -2.00 -1.60
N VAL A 44 -6.82 -1.11 -0.79
CA VAL A 44 -7.00 -1.35 0.63
C VAL A 44 -8.42 -1.00 1.06
N ALA A 45 -8.83 -1.58 2.18
CA ALA A 45 -10.06 -1.22 2.87
C ALA A 45 -9.67 -0.65 4.24
N LEU A 46 -10.07 0.59 4.49
CA LEU A 46 -9.88 1.22 5.79
C LEU A 46 -11.04 0.84 6.69
N GLU A 47 -10.82 0.90 8.01
CA GLU A 47 -11.91 0.66 8.94
C GLU A 47 -12.93 1.78 8.89
N ARG A 48 -12.52 2.96 8.50
CA ARG A 48 -13.39 4.13 8.35
C ARG A 48 -13.05 4.86 7.08
N GLY A 49 -14.05 5.41 6.44
CA GLY A 49 -13.81 6.36 5.35
C GLY A 49 -13.09 7.57 5.92
N SER A 50 -12.03 8.01 5.28
CA SER A 50 -11.18 9.04 5.86
C SER A 50 -10.92 10.22 4.95
N GLY A 51 -11.40 10.18 3.71
CA GLY A 51 -11.15 11.28 2.78
C GLY A 51 -9.68 11.46 2.46
N LEU A 52 -8.91 10.38 2.42
CA LEU A 52 -7.48 10.46 2.14
C LEU A 52 -7.20 11.07 0.79
N SER A 53 -6.16 11.86 0.72
CA SER A 53 -5.68 12.42 -0.54
C SER A 53 -4.18 12.64 -0.46
N GLY A 54 -3.54 12.76 -1.63
CA GLY A 54 -2.13 13.05 -1.70
C GLY A 54 -1.25 11.82 -1.52
N SER A 55 -0.07 12.05 -0.99
CA SER A 55 0.96 11.02 -0.83
C SER A 55 1.09 10.62 0.63
N MET A 56 1.36 9.35 0.86
CA MET A 56 1.51 8.82 2.21
C MET A 56 2.31 7.52 2.17
N ILE A 57 2.45 6.86 3.30
CA ILE A 57 3.15 5.59 3.39
C ILE A 57 2.15 4.54 3.87
N VAL A 58 2.17 3.37 3.22
CA VAL A 58 1.42 2.22 3.69
C VAL A 58 2.42 1.18 4.17
N VAL A 59 2.25 0.71 5.40
CA VAL A 59 3.05 -0.37 5.94
C VAL A 59 2.30 -1.67 5.69
N ASP A 60 2.94 -2.57 4.96
CA ASP A 60 2.41 -3.93 4.74
C ASP A 60 3.04 -4.83 5.79
N HIS A 61 2.28 -5.15 6.82
CA HIS A 61 2.79 -5.96 7.93
C HIS A 61 3.05 -7.41 7.52
N THR A 62 2.34 -7.88 6.52
CA THR A 62 2.48 -9.27 6.09
C THR A 62 3.78 -9.49 5.35
N ARG A 63 4.16 -8.56 4.48
CA ARG A 63 5.36 -8.69 3.66
C ARG A 63 6.55 -7.92 4.21
N GLY A 64 6.34 -7.10 5.24
CA GLY A 64 7.42 -6.28 5.80
C GLY A 64 7.88 -5.18 4.87
N LEU A 65 6.95 -4.51 4.20
CA LEU A 65 7.25 -3.46 3.24
C LEU A 65 6.66 -2.13 3.69
N ALA A 66 7.38 -1.06 3.39
CA ALA A 66 6.82 0.29 3.43
C ALA A 66 6.66 0.76 1.98
N LEU A 67 5.46 1.20 1.65
CA LEU A 67 5.14 1.60 0.29
C LEU A 67 4.89 3.10 0.29
N ASP A 68 5.69 3.83 -0.50
CA ASP A 68 5.37 5.22 -0.81
C ASP A 68 4.26 5.21 -1.83
N VAL A 69 3.13 5.80 -1.48
CA VAL A 69 1.92 5.71 -2.31
C VAL A 69 1.28 7.07 -2.49
N ARG A 70 0.46 7.15 -3.51
CA ARG A 70 -0.38 8.33 -3.78
C ARG A 70 -1.80 7.84 -4.01
N VAL A 71 -2.77 8.55 -3.45
CA VAL A 71 -4.18 8.20 -3.67
C VAL A 71 -4.53 8.39 -5.12
N ALA A 72 -4.96 7.32 -5.78
CA ALA A 72 -5.46 7.37 -7.14
C ALA A 72 -6.98 7.48 -7.14
N HIS A 73 -7.64 6.81 -6.22
CA HIS A 73 -9.10 6.80 -6.14
C HIS A 73 -9.51 6.42 -4.73
N ALA A 74 -10.57 7.03 -4.23
CA ALA A 74 -11.11 6.70 -2.93
C ALA A 74 -12.63 6.72 -3.01
N LYS A 75 -13.27 5.69 -2.47
CA LYS A 75 -14.72 5.59 -2.41
C LYS A 75 -15.11 4.97 -1.08
N GLY A 76 -15.65 5.79 -0.18
CA GLY A 76 -15.95 5.32 1.16
C GLY A 76 -14.69 4.91 1.88
N SER A 77 -14.66 3.67 2.36
CA SER A 77 -13.50 3.11 3.03
C SER A 77 -12.54 2.40 2.08
N ASP A 78 -12.89 2.24 0.81
CA ASP A 78 -12.05 1.58 -0.17
C ASP A 78 -11.14 2.62 -0.83
N VAL A 79 -9.85 2.38 -0.82
CA VAL A 79 -8.86 3.30 -1.40
C VAL A 79 -7.96 2.53 -2.34
N THR A 80 -7.74 3.12 -3.51
CA THR A 80 -6.76 2.62 -4.47
C THR A 80 -5.59 3.58 -4.48
N PHE A 81 -4.40 3.04 -4.29
CA PHE A 81 -3.15 3.80 -4.32
C PHE A 81 -2.33 3.44 -5.52
N ASP A 82 -1.64 4.43 -6.07
CA ASP A 82 -0.51 4.18 -6.96
C ASP A 82 0.74 4.04 -6.09
N ILE A 83 1.52 2.99 -6.35
CA ILE A 83 2.76 2.74 -5.63
C ILE A 83 3.88 3.46 -6.36
N VAL A 84 4.53 4.37 -5.66
CA VAL A 84 5.67 5.13 -6.21
C VAL A 84 6.97 4.39 -5.95
N ARG A 85 7.09 3.80 -4.76
CA ARG A 85 8.32 3.13 -4.36
C ARG A 85 8.02 2.17 -3.22
N SER A 86 8.80 1.10 -3.12
CA SER A 86 8.67 0.17 -2.00
C SER A 86 10.02 0.00 -1.31
N HIS A 87 9.98 -0.24 -0.01
CA HIS A 87 11.16 -0.43 0.83
C HIS A 87 10.95 -1.62 1.74
N ASP A 88 11.99 -2.45 1.86
CA ASP A 88 11.96 -3.60 2.76
C ASP A 88 12.25 -3.11 4.19
N LEU A 89 11.31 -3.34 5.10
CA LEU A 89 11.44 -2.91 6.49
C LEU A 89 12.25 -3.86 7.35
N ARG A 90 12.65 -5.01 6.81
CA ARG A 90 13.40 -6.01 7.56
C ARG A 90 14.90 -5.75 7.58
N GLY A 91 15.36 -4.78 6.78
CA GLY A 91 16.75 -4.39 6.73
C GLY A 91 16.94 -2.95 7.18
N LEU A 92 18.02 -2.33 6.70
CA LEU A 92 18.26 -0.93 6.94
C LEU A 92 17.29 -0.09 6.11
N VAL A 93 16.74 0.94 6.72
CA VAL A 93 15.78 1.82 6.06
C VAL A 93 16.24 3.27 6.20
N PRO A 94 15.85 4.14 5.26
CA PRO A 94 16.10 5.57 5.41
C PRO A 94 15.45 6.11 6.69
N ALA A 95 16.04 7.16 7.24
CA ALA A 95 15.55 7.75 8.49
C ALA A 95 14.08 8.14 8.41
N ARG A 96 13.62 8.62 7.26
CA ARG A 96 12.22 9.01 7.09
C ARG A 96 11.23 7.85 7.22
N LEU A 97 11.72 6.62 7.15
CA LEU A 97 10.90 5.42 7.31
C LEU A 97 11.00 4.81 8.71
N GLY A 98 11.67 5.50 9.63
CA GLY A 98 11.81 4.99 11.00
C GLY A 98 10.49 4.71 11.67
N ARG A 99 9.49 5.58 11.47
CA ARG A 99 8.15 5.39 12.02
C ARG A 99 7.48 4.14 11.46
N ALA A 100 7.64 3.90 10.15
CA ALA A 100 7.08 2.71 9.52
C ALA A 100 7.75 1.44 10.04
N ARG A 101 9.07 1.48 10.22
CA ARG A 101 9.81 0.35 10.75
C ARG A 101 9.42 0.05 12.19
N ASP A 102 9.30 1.09 13.00
CA ASP A 102 8.89 0.91 14.40
C ASP A 102 7.51 0.29 14.48
N LEU A 103 6.60 0.74 13.63
CA LEU A 103 5.25 0.21 13.58
C LEU A 103 5.26 -1.27 13.17
N TYR A 104 6.05 -1.62 12.16
CA TYR A 104 6.19 -3.00 11.72
C TYR A 104 6.75 -3.89 12.84
N ASN A 105 7.74 -3.40 13.58
CA ASN A 105 8.38 -4.18 14.63
C ASN A 105 7.52 -4.33 15.89
N ARG A 106 6.53 -3.46 16.07
CA ARG A 106 5.67 -3.51 17.27
C ARG A 106 4.59 -4.58 17.21
N ARG A 107 4.31 -5.10 16.03
CA ARG A 107 3.18 -6.02 15.89
C ARG A 107 3.49 -7.45 16.29
#